data_c1af70bfca1428ee363598b50cd89f2a
#
_entry.id   c1af70bfca1428ee363598b50cd89f2a
#
_cell.length_a   1.000
_cell.length_b   1.000
_cell.length_c   1.000
_cell.angle_alpha   90.00
_cell.angle_beta   90.00
_cell.angle_gamma   90.00
#
_symmetry.space_group_name_H-M   'P 1'
#
loop_
_entity.id
_entity.type
_entity.pdbx_description
1 polymer ?
#
loop_
_entity_poly.entity_id
_entity_poly.type
_entity_poly.pdbx_seq_one_letter_code
_entity_poly.pdbx_strand_id
1 'polypeptide(L)'
;ELYFEHRNYVPALLMFWPLALWLADMRQLPRLKLALMLVLPLGLALMTHARSGLWGDPQAQSMLWAQINPQSPRAQANAAQIEIAAGQPQAALRRLQPLLAADPAQAQLAFNWIDARCALGGVSPTDIAATREAMRTTANPGTLLTTWFARKLPEVAAGHCRGLSLADMGGWIDAGMDNPRLAGAGRRQDLWYARGQLALLQRQPDAALADFSRALDLNVRAAMALQGAATLGAAGYPAQGLQLLDHYAQAHKAAPKPGFGMPRLHAWVLARQNYWPHEVAHLRRQLELDAASVKSNTAR
;
A
#
# COMPACT_ATOMS: atom_id res chain seq x y z
N GLU A 1 15.89 -2.52 4.54
CA GLU A 1 15.02 -1.37 4.31
C GLU A 1 15.49 -0.60 3.09
N LEU A 2 14.54 -0.19 2.24
CA LEU A 2 14.77 0.74 1.15
C LEU A 2 15.30 2.06 1.74
N TYR A 3 16.29 2.64 1.11
CA TYR A 3 16.87 3.91 1.54
C TYR A 3 15.79 4.99 1.64
N PHE A 4 15.48 5.42 2.86
CA PHE A 4 14.61 6.55 3.10
C PHE A 4 15.42 7.85 3.00
N GLU A 5 15.92 8.16 1.82
CA GLU A 5 16.75 9.35 1.58
C GLU A 5 16.06 10.64 2.05
N HIS A 6 14.75 10.73 1.88
CA HIS A 6 13.97 11.89 2.33
C HIS A 6 14.00 12.13 3.85
N ARG A 7 14.33 11.12 4.67
CA ARG A 7 14.46 11.29 6.14
C ARG A 7 15.78 11.93 6.55
N ASN A 8 16.72 12.01 5.62
CA ASN A 8 18.06 12.54 5.90
C ASN A 8 18.20 14.03 5.58
N TYR A 9 17.18 14.70 5.05
CA TYR A 9 17.30 16.12 4.70
C TYR A 9 17.58 17.02 5.92
N VAL A 10 16.88 16.84 7.04
CA VAL A 10 17.09 17.64 8.24
C VAL A 10 18.45 17.34 8.87
N PRO A 11 18.86 16.08 9.12
CA PRO A 11 20.21 15.75 9.56
C PRO A 11 21.29 16.27 8.61
N ALA A 12 21.09 16.17 7.29
CA ALA A 12 22.02 16.68 6.30
C ALA A 12 22.21 18.20 6.41
N LEU A 13 21.13 18.96 6.59
CA LEU A 13 21.18 20.41 6.78
C LEU A 13 22.04 20.77 8.00
N LEU A 14 21.81 20.09 9.13
CA LEU A 14 22.57 20.32 10.36
C LEU A 14 24.05 19.92 10.21
N MET A 15 24.36 18.90 9.41
CA MET A 15 25.73 18.45 9.17
C MET A 15 26.47 19.34 8.16
N PHE A 16 25.81 19.74 7.07
CA PHE A 16 26.45 20.51 6.00
C PHE A 16 26.52 22.01 6.30
N TRP A 17 25.66 22.54 7.16
CA TRP A 17 25.70 23.95 7.53
C TRP A 17 27.02 24.40 8.20
N PRO A 18 27.52 23.73 9.26
CA PRO A 18 28.83 24.04 9.84
C PRO A 18 29.98 23.87 8.84
N LEU A 19 29.90 22.83 7.98
CA LEU A 19 30.90 22.60 6.93
C LEU A 19 30.91 23.76 5.92
N ALA A 20 29.74 24.24 5.50
CA ALA A 20 29.64 25.37 4.58
C ALA A 20 30.20 26.66 5.19
N LEU A 21 29.90 26.94 6.48
CA LEU A 21 30.47 28.09 7.20
C LEU A 21 31.99 27.99 7.34
N TRP A 22 32.51 26.81 7.66
CA TRP A 22 33.97 26.60 7.75
C TRP A 22 34.64 26.77 6.38
N LEU A 23 34.05 26.29 5.30
CA LEU A 23 34.56 26.47 3.94
C LEU A 23 34.52 27.93 3.50
N ALA A 24 33.50 28.70 3.89
CA ALA A 24 33.35 30.11 3.55
C ALA A 24 34.39 31.01 4.27
N ASP A 25 34.92 30.62 5.44
CA ASP A 25 35.97 31.36 6.13
C ASP A 25 37.34 31.11 5.49
N MET A 26 37.77 32.01 4.59
CA MET A 26 39.03 31.90 3.84
C MET A 26 40.30 32.33 4.62
N ARG A 27 40.21 32.61 5.94
CA ARG A 27 41.34 33.07 6.74
C ARG A 27 42.42 31.99 6.92
N GLN A 28 42.01 30.72 6.92
CA GLN A 28 42.91 29.58 7.07
C GLN A 28 42.75 28.61 5.93
N LEU A 29 43.87 28.10 5.43
CA LEU A 29 43.94 27.07 4.35
C LEU A 29 43.11 27.40 3.09
N PRO A 30 43.19 28.62 2.52
CA PRO A 30 42.31 29.09 1.45
C PRO A 30 42.38 28.20 0.21
N ARG A 31 43.55 27.67 -0.18
CA ARG A 31 43.72 26.79 -1.33
C ARG A 31 43.01 25.47 -1.12
N LEU A 32 43.12 24.88 0.05
CA LEU A 32 42.43 23.62 0.39
C LEU A 32 40.92 23.81 0.37
N LYS A 33 40.42 24.90 1.00
CA LYS A 33 38.99 25.19 1.02
C LYS A 33 38.42 25.47 -0.36
N LEU A 34 39.14 26.18 -1.21
CA LEU A 34 38.75 26.39 -2.61
C LEU A 34 38.67 25.06 -3.37
N ALA A 35 39.68 24.20 -3.19
CA ALA A 35 39.65 22.86 -3.79
C ALA A 35 38.43 22.02 -3.32
N LEU A 36 38.14 22.02 -2.02
CA LEU A 36 36.99 21.34 -1.45
C LEU A 36 35.66 21.92 -1.94
N MET A 37 35.55 23.25 -2.08
CA MET A 37 34.35 23.90 -2.62
C MET A 37 34.05 23.53 -4.05
N LEU A 38 35.06 23.12 -4.83
CA LEU A 38 34.89 22.62 -6.19
C LEU A 38 34.67 21.09 -6.23
N VAL A 39 35.49 20.34 -5.49
CA VAL A 39 35.47 18.87 -5.54
C VAL A 39 34.24 18.27 -4.87
N LEU A 40 33.80 18.82 -3.72
CA LEU A 40 32.64 18.29 -3.00
C LEU A 40 31.32 18.40 -3.82
N PRO A 41 30.95 19.59 -4.36
CA PRO A 41 29.75 19.70 -5.18
C PRO A 41 29.83 18.84 -6.45
N LEU A 42 31.01 18.79 -7.10
CA LEU A 42 31.20 17.97 -8.28
C LEU A 42 31.05 16.49 -7.97
N GLY A 43 31.66 16.02 -6.88
CA GLY A 43 31.52 14.63 -6.41
C GLY A 43 30.06 14.29 -6.06
N LEU A 44 29.38 15.18 -5.34
CA LEU A 44 27.94 15.00 -5.04
C LEU A 44 27.08 15.01 -6.30
N ALA A 45 27.36 15.87 -7.27
CA ALA A 45 26.65 15.92 -8.54
C ALA A 45 26.83 14.61 -9.33
N LEU A 46 28.07 14.09 -9.42
CA LEU A 46 28.37 12.81 -10.07
C LEU A 46 27.68 11.63 -9.38
N MET A 47 27.71 11.59 -8.04
CA MET A 47 26.99 10.57 -7.26
C MET A 47 25.48 10.66 -7.46
N THR A 48 24.92 11.87 -7.46
CA THR A 48 23.48 12.10 -7.71
C THR A 48 23.11 11.67 -9.13
N HIS A 49 23.93 12.01 -10.12
CA HIS A 49 23.71 11.61 -11.50
C HIS A 49 23.73 10.07 -11.66
N ALA A 50 24.73 9.39 -11.09
CA ALA A 50 24.80 7.93 -11.12
C ALA A 50 23.60 7.27 -10.43
N ARG A 51 23.15 7.83 -9.29
CA ARG A 51 21.95 7.34 -8.59
C ARG A 51 20.66 7.63 -9.34
N SER A 52 20.53 8.81 -9.95
CA SER A 52 19.32 9.15 -10.71
C SER A 52 19.08 8.19 -11.88
N GLY A 53 20.14 7.70 -12.53
CA GLY A 53 20.05 6.65 -13.54
C GLY A 53 19.43 5.35 -12.99
N LEU A 54 19.83 4.94 -11.78
CA LEU A 54 19.29 3.75 -11.13
C LEU A 54 17.81 3.96 -10.71
N TRP A 55 17.43 5.15 -10.26
CA TRP A 55 16.03 5.48 -9.93
C TRP A 55 15.13 5.53 -11.16
N GLY A 56 15.69 5.81 -12.33
CA GLY A 56 15.00 5.77 -13.63
C GLY A 56 14.76 4.35 -14.16
N ASP A 57 15.40 3.34 -13.57
CA ASP A 57 15.26 1.93 -13.97
C ASP A 57 14.80 1.08 -12.76
N PRO A 58 13.47 0.92 -12.57
CA PRO A 58 12.92 0.14 -11.46
C PRO A 58 13.37 -1.33 -11.46
N GLN A 59 13.64 -1.90 -12.64
CA GLN A 59 14.13 -3.27 -12.77
C GLN A 59 15.55 -3.39 -12.23
N ALA A 60 16.48 -2.59 -12.74
CA ALA A 60 17.88 -2.58 -12.28
C ALA A 60 17.96 -2.26 -10.77
N GLN A 61 17.16 -1.30 -10.30
CA GLN A 61 17.10 -0.93 -8.88
C GLN A 61 16.65 -2.10 -8.00
N SER A 62 15.55 -2.78 -8.36
CA SER A 62 15.01 -3.89 -7.57
C SER A 62 15.99 -5.07 -7.53
N MET A 63 16.63 -5.38 -8.66
CA MET A 63 17.62 -6.46 -8.73
C MET A 63 18.88 -6.15 -7.92
N LEU A 64 19.39 -4.91 -8.00
CA LEU A 64 20.52 -4.47 -7.19
C LEU A 64 20.19 -4.54 -5.68
N TRP A 65 19.02 -4.09 -5.28
CA TRP A 65 18.62 -4.14 -3.87
C TRP A 65 18.49 -5.57 -3.36
N ALA A 66 17.94 -6.47 -4.15
CA ALA A 66 17.88 -7.88 -3.80
C ALA A 66 19.27 -8.53 -3.69
N GLN A 67 20.21 -8.12 -4.54
CA GLN A 67 21.60 -8.57 -4.50
C GLN A 67 22.35 -8.08 -3.26
N ILE A 68 22.18 -6.79 -2.90
CA ILE A 68 22.84 -6.19 -1.72
C ILE A 68 22.22 -6.70 -0.42
N ASN A 69 20.92 -7.04 -0.44
CA ASN A 69 20.17 -7.47 0.73
C ASN A 69 19.51 -8.84 0.51
N PRO A 70 20.30 -9.92 0.42
CA PRO A 70 19.78 -11.24 0.06
C PRO A 70 18.80 -11.82 1.08
N GLN A 71 18.90 -11.42 2.35
CA GLN A 71 18.02 -11.85 3.42
C GLN A 71 16.82 -10.93 3.67
N SER A 72 16.66 -9.83 2.91
CA SER A 72 15.56 -8.91 3.08
C SER A 72 14.30 -9.41 2.36
N PRO A 73 13.23 -9.82 3.08
CA PRO A 73 11.99 -10.25 2.45
C PRO A 73 11.41 -9.22 1.48
N ARG A 74 11.52 -7.95 1.83
CA ARG A 74 11.01 -6.85 1.01
C ARG A 74 11.78 -6.66 -0.28
N ALA A 75 13.12 -6.71 -0.23
CA ALA A 75 13.96 -6.59 -1.42
C ALA A 75 13.73 -7.77 -2.36
N GLN A 76 13.65 -8.98 -1.82
CA GLN A 76 13.41 -10.19 -2.60
C GLN A 76 11.99 -10.24 -3.17
N ALA A 77 10.98 -9.76 -2.42
CA ALA A 77 9.61 -9.63 -2.93
C ALA A 77 9.53 -8.68 -4.13
N ASN A 78 10.20 -7.52 -4.06
CA ASN A 78 10.23 -6.57 -5.17
C ASN A 78 10.92 -7.17 -6.42
N ALA A 79 12.06 -7.82 -6.25
CA ALA A 79 12.74 -8.49 -7.36
C ALA A 79 11.88 -9.61 -7.96
N ALA A 80 11.20 -10.39 -7.13
CA ALA A 80 10.27 -11.43 -7.59
C ALA A 80 9.11 -10.83 -8.42
N GLN A 81 8.55 -9.67 -8.02
CA GLN A 81 7.53 -8.99 -8.81
C GLN A 81 8.05 -8.56 -10.19
N ILE A 82 9.28 -8.04 -10.27
CA ILE A 82 9.91 -7.70 -11.54
C ILE A 82 10.12 -8.96 -12.40
N GLU A 83 10.59 -10.07 -11.82
CA GLU A 83 10.74 -11.33 -12.55
C GLU A 83 9.40 -11.85 -13.08
N ILE A 84 8.32 -11.79 -12.28
CA ILE A 84 6.97 -12.17 -12.73
C ILE A 84 6.51 -11.27 -13.88
N ALA A 85 6.67 -9.95 -13.74
CA ALA A 85 6.29 -9.00 -14.78
C ALA A 85 7.08 -9.16 -16.08
N ALA A 86 8.35 -9.62 -15.99
CA ALA A 86 9.19 -9.96 -17.13
C ALA A 86 8.88 -11.34 -17.72
N GLY A 87 7.83 -12.06 -17.28
CA GLY A 87 7.48 -13.40 -17.76
C GLY A 87 8.41 -14.51 -17.25
N GLN A 88 9.10 -14.29 -16.13
CA GLN A 88 10.04 -15.22 -15.52
C GLN A 88 9.58 -15.73 -14.13
N PRO A 89 8.33 -16.25 -13.99
CA PRO A 89 7.79 -16.65 -12.69
C PRO A 89 8.57 -17.77 -12.00
N GLN A 90 9.26 -18.64 -12.76
CA GLN A 90 10.15 -19.66 -12.20
C GLN A 90 11.36 -19.05 -11.49
N ALA A 91 11.91 -17.94 -12.00
CA ALA A 91 12.99 -17.22 -11.32
C ALA A 91 12.50 -16.64 -9.98
N ALA A 92 11.31 -16.05 -9.98
CA ALA A 92 10.66 -15.57 -8.75
C ALA A 92 10.49 -16.68 -7.71
N LEU A 93 9.98 -17.86 -8.10
CA LEU A 93 9.84 -18.99 -7.17
C LEU A 93 11.19 -19.44 -6.59
N ARG A 94 12.24 -19.59 -7.43
CA ARG A 94 13.58 -19.93 -6.92
C ARG A 94 14.14 -18.92 -5.93
N ARG A 95 13.83 -17.63 -6.15
CA ARG A 95 14.22 -16.52 -5.27
C ARG A 95 13.51 -16.58 -3.92
N LEU A 96 12.20 -16.83 -3.93
CA LEU A 96 11.35 -16.79 -2.74
C LEU A 96 11.46 -18.05 -1.89
N GLN A 97 11.70 -19.21 -2.49
CA GLN A 97 11.69 -20.50 -1.83
C GLN A 97 12.59 -20.59 -0.59
N PRO A 98 13.89 -20.21 -0.64
CA PRO A 98 14.77 -20.34 0.53
C PRO A 98 14.33 -19.42 1.69
N LEU A 99 13.76 -18.26 1.39
CA LEU A 99 13.30 -17.32 2.40
C LEU A 99 12.00 -17.80 3.07
N LEU A 100 11.07 -18.36 2.30
CA LEU A 100 9.85 -18.96 2.84
C LEU A 100 10.16 -20.24 3.63
N ALA A 101 11.17 -20.99 3.25
CA ALA A 101 11.64 -22.15 4.03
C ALA A 101 12.26 -21.72 5.37
N ALA A 102 12.97 -20.58 5.40
CA ALA A 102 13.58 -20.05 6.61
C ALA A 102 12.54 -19.37 7.53
N ASP A 103 11.56 -18.66 6.96
CA ASP A 103 10.50 -17.99 7.72
C ASP A 103 9.15 -18.10 6.97
N PRO A 104 8.37 -19.15 7.25
CA PRO A 104 7.06 -19.35 6.63
C PRO A 104 6.01 -18.28 6.99
N ALA A 105 6.26 -17.48 8.04
CA ALA A 105 5.35 -16.42 8.48
C ALA A 105 5.42 -15.13 7.64
N GLN A 106 6.26 -15.09 6.60
CA GLN A 106 6.43 -13.90 5.74
C GLN A 106 5.28 -13.78 4.72
N ALA A 107 4.15 -13.21 5.15
CA ALA A 107 2.96 -13.07 4.30
C ALA A 107 3.24 -12.36 2.96
N GLN A 108 4.12 -11.34 2.96
CA GLN A 108 4.49 -10.65 1.72
C GLN A 108 5.17 -11.57 0.70
N LEU A 109 6.04 -12.48 1.15
CA LEU A 109 6.67 -13.46 0.27
C LEU A 109 5.66 -14.50 -0.20
N ALA A 110 4.75 -14.94 0.69
CA ALA A 110 3.68 -15.88 0.34
C ALA A 110 2.78 -15.32 -0.77
N PHE A 111 2.40 -14.04 -0.69
CA PHE A 111 1.62 -13.39 -1.74
C PHE A 111 2.35 -13.34 -3.10
N ASN A 112 3.64 -13.03 -3.11
CA ASN A 112 4.44 -13.07 -4.34
C ASN A 112 4.63 -14.50 -4.86
N TRP A 113 4.70 -15.49 -3.97
CA TRP A 113 4.68 -16.90 -4.35
C TRP A 113 3.39 -17.26 -5.08
N ILE A 114 2.24 -16.87 -4.53
CA ILE A 114 0.93 -17.06 -5.18
C ILE A 114 0.90 -16.38 -6.56
N ASP A 115 1.41 -15.14 -6.68
CA ASP A 115 1.45 -14.45 -7.98
C ASP A 115 2.29 -15.24 -9.01
N ALA A 116 3.45 -15.75 -8.62
CA ALA A 116 4.29 -16.57 -9.48
C ALA A 116 3.63 -17.91 -9.87
N ARG A 117 2.94 -18.55 -8.91
CA ARG A 117 2.19 -19.80 -9.16
C ARG A 117 1.01 -19.59 -10.11
N CYS A 118 0.25 -18.49 -9.94
CA CYS A 118 -0.81 -18.12 -10.87
C CYS A 118 -0.27 -17.93 -12.29
N ALA A 119 0.86 -17.23 -12.44
CA ALA A 119 1.51 -17.02 -13.73
C ALA A 119 2.01 -18.34 -14.39
N LEU A 120 2.27 -19.39 -13.61
CA LEU A 120 2.64 -20.73 -14.07
C LEU A 120 1.46 -21.66 -14.32
N GLY A 121 0.25 -21.14 -14.23
CA GLY A 121 -0.96 -21.90 -14.58
C GLY A 121 -1.73 -22.46 -13.39
N GLY A 122 -1.35 -22.17 -12.14
CA GLY A 122 -2.21 -22.48 -11.01
C GLY A 122 -1.51 -22.66 -9.67
N VAL A 123 -2.34 -22.62 -8.63
CA VAL A 123 -1.97 -22.70 -7.21
C VAL A 123 -2.38 -24.06 -6.66
N SER A 124 -1.52 -24.69 -5.88
CA SER A 124 -1.82 -25.96 -5.22
C SER A 124 -2.51 -25.76 -3.86
N PRO A 125 -3.22 -26.79 -3.34
CA PRO A 125 -3.79 -26.74 -1.98
C PRO A 125 -2.74 -26.48 -0.90
N THR A 126 -1.50 -26.93 -1.09
CA THR A 126 -0.38 -26.68 -0.17
C THR A 126 0.05 -25.22 -0.18
N ASP A 127 0.06 -24.55 -1.34
CA ASP A 127 0.35 -23.13 -1.44
C ASP A 127 -0.73 -22.31 -0.71
N ILE A 128 -2.01 -22.70 -0.87
CA ILE A 128 -3.16 -22.05 -0.21
C ILE A 128 -3.05 -22.17 1.31
N ALA A 129 -2.77 -23.38 1.80
CA ALA A 129 -2.63 -23.63 3.23
C ALA A 129 -1.43 -22.88 3.82
N ALA A 130 -0.29 -22.86 3.14
CA ALA A 130 0.90 -22.13 3.56
C ALA A 130 0.65 -20.62 3.64
N THR A 131 -0.05 -20.04 2.64
CA THR A 131 -0.40 -18.61 2.64
C THR A 131 -1.37 -18.27 3.77
N ARG A 132 -2.35 -19.14 4.05
CA ARG A 132 -3.28 -18.99 5.18
C ARG A 132 -2.52 -18.98 6.50
N GLU A 133 -1.58 -19.91 6.68
CA GLU A 133 -0.75 -19.99 7.90
C GLU A 133 0.16 -18.76 8.02
N ALA A 134 0.75 -18.29 6.92
CA ALA A 134 1.51 -17.05 6.90
C ALA A 134 0.67 -15.86 7.39
N MET A 135 -0.58 -15.72 6.94
CA MET A 135 -1.50 -14.67 7.39
C MET A 135 -1.85 -14.81 8.89
N ARG A 136 -2.03 -16.03 9.37
CA ARG A 136 -2.35 -16.30 10.78
C ARG A 136 -1.21 -15.98 11.74
N THR A 137 0.04 -16.07 11.28
CA THR A 137 1.24 -16.00 12.14
C THR A 137 2.13 -14.77 11.87
N THR A 138 1.95 -14.07 10.76
CA THR A 138 2.80 -12.91 10.41
C THR A 138 2.78 -11.83 11.48
N ALA A 139 3.94 -11.25 11.76
CA ALA A 139 4.04 -10.05 12.58
C ALA A 139 3.77 -8.77 11.77
N ASN A 140 4.00 -8.82 10.46
CA ASN A 140 3.81 -7.68 9.56
C ASN A 140 3.57 -8.17 8.12
N PRO A 141 2.34 -8.06 7.60
CA PRO A 141 2.01 -8.46 6.23
C PRO A 141 2.56 -7.50 5.16
N GLY A 142 3.34 -6.50 5.56
CA GLY A 142 3.84 -5.45 4.68
C GLY A 142 2.83 -4.32 4.46
N THR A 143 3.23 -3.34 3.65
CA THR A 143 2.38 -2.19 3.29
C THR A 143 1.47 -2.49 2.09
N LEU A 144 1.70 -3.62 1.43
CA LEU A 144 1.03 -3.98 0.16
C LEU A 144 -0.21 -4.86 0.34
N LEU A 145 -0.63 -5.15 1.59
CA LEU A 145 -1.77 -6.03 1.86
C LEU A 145 -3.02 -5.60 1.07
N THR A 146 -3.45 -4.35 1.25
CA THR A 146 -4.65 -3.81 0.58
C THR A 146 -4.52 -3.77 -0.93
N THR A 147 -3.38 -3.33 -1.44
CA THR A 147 -3.14 -3.25 -2.89
C THR A 147 -3.06 -4.62 -3.54
N TRP A 148 -2.48 -5.61 -2.85
CA TRP A 148 -2.42 -6.97 -3.34
C TRP A 148 -3.81 -7.60 -3.42
N PHE A 149 -4.62 -7.50 -2.36
CA PHE A 149 -6.00 -8.00 -2.39
C PHE A 149 -6.85 -7.26 -3.42
N ALA A 150 -6.75 -5.94 -3.52
CA ALA A 150 -7.49 -5.15 -4.50
C ALA A 150 -7.21 -5.58 -5.95
N ARG A 151 -5.97 -5.96 -6.25
CA ARG A 151 -5.57 -6.49 -7.57
C ARG A 151 -5.97 -7.97 -7.75
N LYS A 152 -5.70 -8.80 -6.74
CA LYS A 152 -5.83 -10.26 -6.88
C LYS A 152 -7.27 -10.75 -6.82
N LEU A 153 -8.14 -10.13 -6.02
CA LEU A 153 -9.54 -10.53 -5.90
C LEU A 153 -10.28 -10.52 -7.26
N PRO A 154 -10.23 -9.46 -8.08
CA PRO A 154 -10.84 -9.47 -9.41
C PRO A 154 -10.22 -10.52 -10.36
N GLU A 155 -8.90 -10.73 -10.31
CA GLU A 155 -8.22 -11.75 -11.12
C GLU A 155 -8.73 -13.16 -10.79
N VAL A 156 -8.90 -13.45 -9.50
CA VAL A 156 -9.45 -14.74 -9.03
C VAL A 156 -10.92 -14.88 -9.40
N ALA A 157 -11.72 -13.82 -9.24
CA ALA A 157 -13.12 -13.82 -9.66
C ALA A 157 -13.30 -14.09 -11.16
N ALA A 158 -12.37 -13.59 -11.98
CA ALA A 158 -12.33 -13.82 -13.43
C ALA A 158 -11.74 -15.19 -13.82
N GLY A 159 -11.30 -16.01 -12.85
CA GLY A 159 -10.72 -17.34 -13.12
C GLY A 159 -9.29 -17.31 -13.66
N HIS A 160 -8.59 -16.18 -13.58
CA HIS A 160 -7.22 -16.03 -14.12
C HIS A 160 -6.16 -16.75 -13.29
N CYS A 161 -6.49 -17.26 -12.11
CA CYS A 161 -5.60 -18.04 -11.25
C CYS A 161 -6.24 -19.40 -10.94
N ARG A 162 -5.93 -20.42 -11.74
CA ARG A 162 -6.49 -21.76 -11.55
C ARG A 162 -6.10 -22.33 -10.18
N GLY A 163 -7.05 -22.97 -9.51
CA GLY A 163 -6.87 -23.60 -8.20
C GLY A 163 -6.99 -22.65 -7.01
N LEU A 164 -7.16 -21.33 -7.25
CA LEU A 164 -7.44 -20.35 -6.21
C LEU A 164 -8.87 -19.82 -6.36
N SER A 165 -9.63 -19.84 -5.27
CA SER A 165 -11.02 -19.38 -5.22
C SER A 165 -11.19 -18.12 -4.34
N LEU A 166 -12.33 -17.42 -4.51
CA LEU A 166 -12.70 -16.31 -3.60
C LEU A 166 -12.88 -16.80 -2.15
N ALA A 167 -13.31 -18.06 -1.96
CA ALA A 167 -13.42 -18.65 -0.62
C ALA A 167 -12.06 -18.82 0.05
N ASP A 168 -11.01 -19.24 -0.69
CA ASP A 168 -9.64 -19.32 -0.17
C ASP A 168 -9.12 -17.96 0.23
N MET A 169 -9.36 -16.93 -0.61
CA MET A 169 -8.97 -15.56 -0.29
C MET A 169 -9.71 -15.01 0.94
N GLY A 170 -10.99 -15.35 1.10
CA GLY A 170 -11.74 -15.08 2.33
C GLY A 170 -11.10 -15.74 3.56
N GLY A 171 -10.73 -17.01 3.44
CA GLY A 171 -10.02 -17.72 4.50
C GLY A 171 -8.66 -17.11 4.88
N TRP A 172 -7.96 -16.46 3.95
CA TRP A 172 -6.73 -15.70 4.25
C TRP A 172 -7.02 -14.40 5.00
N ILE A 173 -8.09 -13.69 4.62
CA ILE A 173 -8.52 -12.47 5.33
C ILE A 173 -8.94 -12.84 6.76
N ASP A 174 -9.73 -13.90 6.94
CA ASP A 174 -10.17 -14.38 8.25
C ASP A 174 -8.97 -14.82 9.12
N ALA A 175 -7.99 -15.53 8.56
CA ALA A 175 -6.75 -15.89 9.26
C ALA A 175 -5.97 -14.63 9.71
N GLY A 176 -5.96 -13.57 8.91
CA GLY A 176 -5.42 -12.27 9.32
C GLY A 176 -6.23 -11.59 10.41
N MET A 177 -7.55 -11.73 10.38
CA MET A 177 -8.44 -11.24 11.45
C MET A 177 -8.21 -11.97 12.76
N ASP A 178 -7.94 -13.25 12.73
CA ASP A 178 -7.65 -14.07 13.92
C ASP A 178 -6.23 -13.86 14.48
N ASN A 179 -5.34 -13.21 13.70
CA ASN A 179 -3.96 -12.97 14.10
C ASN A 179 -3.87 -11.82 15.12
N PRO A 180 -3.47 -12.09 16.39
CA PRO A 180 -3.37 -11.05 17.42
C PRO A 180 -2.29 -10.01 17.13
N ARG A 181 -1.28 -10.34 16.32
CA ARG A 181 -0.23 -9.41 15.90
C ARG A 181 -0.74 -8.35 14.89
N LEU A 182 -1.88 -8.62 14.26
CA LEU A 182 -2.56 -7.70 13.34
C LEU A 182 -3.75 -6.97 13.99
N ALA A 183 -3.86 -7.00 15.32
CA ALA A 183 -4.97 -6.36 16.06
C ALA A 183 -4.95 -4.82 16.02
N GLY A 184 -3.86 -4.19 15.59
CA GLY A 184 -3.77 -2.74 15.48
C GLY A 184 -4.81 -2.15 14.50
N ALA A 185 -5.40 -0.99 14.86
CA ALA A 185 -6.51 -0.37 14.14
C ALA A 185 -6.27 -0.24 12.62
N GLY A 186 -5.06 0.16 12.20
CA GLY A 186 -4.73 0.28 10.78
C GLY A 186 -4.75 -1.07 10.05
N ARG A 187 -4.22 -2.14 10.67
CA ARG A 187 -4.23 -3.48 10.06
C ARG A 187 -5.63 -4.07 10.00
N ARG A 188 -6.41 -3.87 11.06
CA ARG A 188 -7.83 -4.27 11.07
C ARG A 188 -8.62 -3.51 10.01
N GLN A 189 -8.37 -2.22 9.83
CA GLN A 189 -8.98 -1.42 8.77
C GLN A 189 -8.69 -2.01 7.39
N ASP A 190 -7.42 -2.35 7.12
CA ASP A 190 -6.97 -2.95 5.85
C ASP A 190 -7.71 -4.28 5.56
N LEU A 191 -7.83 -5.14 6.58
CA LEU A 191 -8.50 -6.43 6.46
C LEU A 191 -10.00 -6.30 6.25
N TRP A 192 -10.68 -5.41 6.99
CA TRP A 192 -12.11 -5.13 6.78
C TRP A 192 -12.36 -4.55 5.39
N TYR A 193 -11.47 -3.69 4.91
CA TYR A 193 -11.58 -3.16 3.57
C TYR A 193 -11.45 -4.26 2.48
N ALA A 194 -10.47 -5.14 2.62
CA ALA A 194 -10.30 -6.29 1.71
C ALA A 194 -11.52 -7.23 1.75
N ARG A 195 -12.12 -7.44 2.93
CA ARG A 195 -13.33 -8.24 3.10
C ARG A 195 -14.54 -7.61 2.41
N GLY A 196 -14.71 -6.29 2.52
CA GLY A 196 -15.73 -5.55 1.80
C GLY A 196 -15.60 -5.69 0.28
N GLN A 197 -14.36 -5.63 -0.25
CA GLN A 197 -14.10 -5.88 -1.67
C GLN A 197 -14.48 -7.31 -2.09
N LEU A 198 -14.15 -8.31 -1.26
CA LEU A 198 -14.54 -9.69 -1.49
C LEU A 198 -16.08 -9.84 -1.53
N ALA A 199 -16.78 -9.24 -0.58
CA ALA A 199 -18.25 -9.27 -0.52
C ALA A 199 -18.89 -8.68 -1.78
N LEU A 200 -18.31 -7.60 -2.35
CA LEU A 200 -18.79 -7.04 -3.63
C LEU A 200 -18.65 -8.02 -4.78
N LEU A 201 -17.54 -8.74 -4.90
CA LEU A 201 -17.34 -9.76 -5.94
C LEU A 201 -18.28 -10.96 -5.76
N GLN A 202 -18.73 -11.20 -4.53
CA GLN A 202 -19.75 -12.20 -4.20
C GLN A 202 -21.19 -11.67 -4.38
N ARG A 203 -21.36 -10.44 -4.88
CA ARG A 203 -22.65 -9.76 -5.07
C ARG A 203 -23.44 -9.57 -3.76
N GLN A 204 -22.73 -9.25 -2.67
CA GLN A 204 -23.27 -9.02 -1.34
C GLN A 204 -23.05 -7.56 -0.91
N PRO A 205 -23.77 -6.58 -1.51
CA PRO A 205 -23.49 -5.15 -1.31
C PRO A 205 -23.71 -4.69 0.13
N ASP A 206 -24.67 -5.27 0.84
CA ASP A 206 -24.96 -4.87 2.24
C ASP A 206 -23.87 -5.40 3.20
N ALA A 207 -23.33 -6.59 2.93
CA ALA A 207 -22.17 -7.10 3.66
C ALA A 207 -20.93 -6.24 3.38
N ALA A 208 -20.72 -5.84 2.12
CA ALA A 208 -19.64 -4.94 1.75
C ALA A 208 -19.76 -3.57 2.45
N LEU A 209 -20.95 -2.99 2.48
CA LEU A 209 -21.22 -1.74 3.21
C LEU A 209 -20.89 -1.89 4.69
N ALA A 210 -21.33 -2.98 5.32
CA ALA A 210 -21.05 -3.25 6.73
C ALA A 210 -19.54 -3.36 7.01
N ASP A 211 -18.79 -4.05 6.14
CA ASP A 211 -17.37 -4.23 6.30
C ASP A 211 -16.58 -2.92 6.05
N PHE A 212 -16.95 -2.12 5.05
CA PHE A 212 -16.37 -0.78 4.82
C PHE A 212 -16.70 0.18 5.97
N SER A 213 -17.91 0.11 6.55
CA SER A 213 -18.27 0.90 7.73
C SER A 213 -17.42 0.53 8.94
N ARG A 214 -17.23 -0.76 9.22
CA ARG A 214 -16.32 -1.25 10.28
C ARG A 214 -14.87 -0.81 10.06
N ALA A 215 -14.39 -0.81 8.80
CA ALA A 215 -13.09 -0.27 8.47
C ALA A 215 -12.97 1.22 8.83
N LEU A 216 -14.00 2.02 8.54
CA LEU A 216 -14.06 3.44 8.90
C LEU A 216 -14.10 3.67 10.41
N ASP A 217 -14.85 2.89 11.16
CA ASP A 217 -14.97 3.03 12.63
C ASP A 217 -13.62 2.86 13.34
N LEU A 218 -12.74 2.04 12.78
CA LEU A 218 -11.38 1.85 13.31
C LEU A 218 -10.47 3.06 13.10
N ASN A 219 -10.66 3.79 12.01
CA ASN A 219 -9.85 4.96 11.69
C ASN A 219 -10.58 5.84 10.66
N VAL A 220 -11.26 6.86 11.17
CA VAL A 220 -12.10 7.75 10.38
C VAL A 220 -11.28 8.65 9.47
N ARG A 221 -11.19 8.29 8.19
CA ARG A 221 -10.45 9.06 7.16
C ARG A 221 -11.34 9.29 5.94
N ALA A 222 -11.37 10.53 5.47
CA ALA A 222 -12.11 10.90 4.25
C ALA A 222 -11.68 10.06 3.04
N ALA A 223 -10.38 9.84 2.86
CA ALA A 223 -9.86 9.03 1.75
C ALA A 223 -10.43 7.60 1.74
N MET A 224 -10.56 6.95 2.90
CA MET A 224 -11.12 5.60 3.01
C MET A 224 -12.62 5.58 2.71
N ALA A 225 -13.35 6.59 3.18
CA ALA A 225 -14.76 6.74 2.89
C ALA A 225 -15.01 6.94 1.39
N LEU A 226 -14.26 7.83 0.77
CA LEU A 226 -14.31 8.08 -0.68
C LEU A 226 -13.98 6.82 -1.48
N GLN A 227 -12.91 6.13 -1.12
CA GLN A 227 -12.50 4.90 -1.80
C GLN A 227 -13.56 3.81 -1.67
N GLY A 228 -14.09 3.55 -0.48
CA GLY A 228 -15.14 2.56 -0.26
C GLY A 228 -16.44 2.90 -1.00
N ALA A 229 -16.89 4.18 -0.92
CA ALA A 229 -18.09 4.63 -1.60
C ALA A 229 -17.96 4.58 -3.12
N ALA A 230 -16.80 4.98 -3.67
CA ALA A 230 -16.52 4.86 -5.10
C ALA A 230 -16.48 3.38 -5.54
N THR A 231 -15.91 2.48 -4.72
CA THR A 231 -15.89 1.04 -5.00
C THR A 231 -17.29 0.45 -5.04
N LEU A 232 -18.17 0.83 -4.10
CA LEU A 232 -19.59 0.45 -4.10
C LEU A 232 -20.32 0.98 -5.35
N GLY A 233 -20.14 2.25 -5.68
CA GLY A 233 -20.75 2.86 -6.86
C GLY A 233 -20.30 2.19 -8.17
N ALA A 234 -18.99 1.99 -8.33
CA ALA A 234 -18.41 1.32 -9.50
C ALA A 234 -18.88 -0.13 -9.66
N ALA A 235 -19.21 -0.81 -8.56
CA ALA A 235 -19.79 -2.14 -8.56
C ALA A 235 -21.32 -2.16 -8.87
N GLY A 236 -21.95 -0.99 -9.10
CA GLY A 236 -23.37 -0.86 -9.40
C GLY A 236 -24.27 -0.68 -8.17
N TYR A 237 -23.71 -0.35 -7.02
CA TYR A 237 -24.41 -0.17 -5.75
C TYR A 237 -24.29 1.28 -5.22
N PRO A 238 -24.74 2.30 -6.00
CA PRO A 238 -24.57 3.71 -5.60
C PRO A 238 -25.33 4.07 -4.32
N ALA A 239 -26.45 3.40 -4.03
CA ALA A 239 -27.21 3.61 -2.80
C ALA A 239 -26.40 3.25 -1.54
N GLN A 240 -25.68 2.13 -1.58
CA GLN A 240 -24.77 1.72 -0.49
C GLN A 240 -23.57 2.67 -0.40
N GLY A 241 -23.07 3.17 -1.54
CA GLY A 241 -22.04 4.21 -1.57
C GLY A 241 -22.47 5.49 -0.84
N LEU A 242 -23.69 5.94 -1.05
CA LEU A 242 -24.28 7.09 -0.33
C LEU A 242 -24.39 6.81 1.16
N GLN A 243 -24.88 5.62 1.56
CA GLN A 243 -24.95 5.24 2.97
C GLN A 243 -23.58 5.24 3.65
N LEU A 244 -22.53 4.79 2.96
CA LEU A 244 -21.16 4.83 3.50
C LEU A 244 -20.69 6.28 3.71
N LEU A 245 -21.00 7.21 2.79
CA LEU A 245 -20.69 8.64 2.96
C LEU A 245 -21.47 9.26 4.12
N ASP A 246 -22.71 8.82 4.36
CA ASP A 246 -23.50 9.25 5.52
C ASP A 246 -22.92 8.73 6.82
N HIS A 247 -22.52 7.46 6.86
CA HIS A 247 -21.80 6.86 7.99
C HIS A 247 -20.51 7.64 8.30
N TYR A 248 -19.70 7.93 7.25
CA TYR A 248 -18.51 8.76 7.40
C TYR A 248 -18.82 10.13 8.01
N ALA A 249 -19.87 10.82 7.54
CA ALA A 249 -20.23 12.14 8.04
C ALA A 249 -20.59 12.13 9.54
N GLN A 250 -21.26 11.05 10.00
CA GLN A 250 -21.57 10.85 11.41
C GLN A 250 -20.31 10.52 12.24
N ALA A 251 -19.52 9.56 11.79
CA ALA A 251 -18.27 9.16 12.45
C ALA A 251 -17.27 10.32 12.54
N HIS A 252 -17.16 11.12 11.47
CA HIS A 252 -16.25 12.27 11.44
C HIS A 252 -16.65 13.37 12.44
N LYS A 253 -17.94 13.61 12.65
CA LYS A 253 -18.43 14.56 13.67
C LYS A 253 -18.10 14.08 15.08
N ALA A 254 -18.14 12.78 15.31
CA ALA A 254 -17.85 12.15 16.61
C ALA A 254 -16.34 11.96 16.86
N ALA A 255 -15.51 12.06 15.84
CA ALA A 255 -14.08 11.80 15.94
C ALA A 255 -13.37 12.84 16.84
N PRO A 256 -12.40 12.41 17.65
CA PRO A 256 -11.61 13.32 18.47
C PRO A 256 -10.83 14.31 17.61
N LYS A 257 -10.74 15.57 18.08
CA LYS A 257 -9.95 16.59 17.39
C LYS A 257 -8.46 16.18 17.39
N PRO A 258 -7.70 16.52 16.32
CA PRO A 258 -6.28 16.22 16.25
C PRO A 258 -5.51 16.77 17.44
N GLY A 259 -4.60 15.98 17.99
CA GLY A 259 -3.70 16.39 19.07
C GLY A 259 -2.81 17.55 18.69
N PHE A 260 -2.17 18.17 19.69
CA PHE A 260 -1.25 19.27 19.47
C PHE A 260 -0.06 18.86 18.59
N GLY A 261 0.49 19.82 17.83
CA GLY A 261 1.66 19.61 16.96
C GLY A 261 1.31 19.39 15.49
N MET A 262 2.13 18.60 14.77
CA MET A 262 1.97 18.37 13.32
C MET A 262 0.60 17.84 12.90
N PRO A 263 -0.06 16.93 13.63
CA PRO A 263 -1.40 16.48 13.27
C PRO A 263 -2.43 17.63 13.22
N ARG A 264 -2.34 18.58 14.18
CA ARG A 264 -3.23 19.75 14.22
C ARG A 264 -2.93 20.73 13.08
N LEU A 265 -1.65 20.97 12.80
CA LEU A 265 -1.22 21.83 11.67
C LEU A 265 -1.70 21.25 10.34
N HIS A 266 -1.49 19.96 10.14
CA HIS A 266 -1.94 19.26 8.92
C HIS A 266 -3.46 19.33 8.76
N ALA A 267 -4.22 19.06 9.83
CA ALA A 267 -5.68 19.17 9.81
C ALA A 267 -6.14 20.61 9.49
N TRP A 268 -5.46 21.63 10.03
CA TRP A 268 -5.75 23.02 9.75
C TRP A 268 -5.50 23.39 8.28
N VAL A 269 -4.37 22.93 7.70
CA VAL A 269 -4.06 23.14 6.27
C VAL A 269 -5.13 22.52 5.40
N LEU A 270 -5.49 21.25 5.66
CA LEU A 270 -6.52 20.54 4.88
C LEU A 270 -7.89 21.19 5.01
N ALA A 271 -8.25 21.69 6.21
CA ALA A 271 -9.49 22.41 6.42
C ALA A 271 -9.54 23.74 5.64
N ARG A 272 -8.39 24.45 5.59
CA ARG A 272 -8.27 25.71 4.81
C ARG A 272 -8.35 25.47 3.31
N GLN A 273 -7.86 24.36 2.82
CA GLN A 273 -7.95 23.97 1.41
C GLN A 273 -9.34 23.49 1.01
N ASN A 274 -10.20 23.17 1.99
CA ASN A 274 -11.55 22.60 1.80
C ASN A 274 -11.55 21.36 0.87
N TYR A 275 -10.41 20.64 0.78
CA TYR A 275 -10.21 19.57 -0.17
C TYR A 275 -11.18 18.39 0.08
N TRP A 276 -11.14 17.82 1.29
CA TRP A 276 -11.97 16.64 1.59
C TRP A 276 -13.48 16.90 1.53
N PRO A 277 -14.02 18.01 2.08
CA PRO A 277 -15.43 18.34 1.91
C PRO A 277 -15.86 18.48 0.45
N HIS A 278 -14.99 19.08 -0.39
CA HIS A 278 -15.26 19.20 -1.82
C HIS A 278 -15.31 17.83 -2.51
N GLU A 279 -14.34 16.95 -2.26
CA GLU A 279 -14.27 15.60 -2.85
C GLU A 279 -15.47 14.74 -2.40
N VAL A 280 -15.83 14.79 -1.12
CA VAL A 280 -17.02 14.09 -0.60
C VAL A 280 -18.30 14.58 -1.27
N ALA A 281 -18.47 15.90 -1.41
CA ALA A 281 -19.62 16.47 -2.08
C ALA A 281 -19.68 16.13 -3.57
N HIS A 282 -18.52 16.08 -4.24
CA HIS A 282 -18.42 15.70 -5.65
C HIS A 282 -18.84 14.25 -5.87
N LEU A 283 -18.25 13.32 -5.10
CA LEU A 283 -18.59 11.88 -5.21
C LEU A 283 -20.06 11.64 -4.83
N ARG A 284 -20.59 12.33 -3.81
CA ARG A 284 -22.01 12.22 -3.43
C ARG A 284 -22.93 12.56 -4.60
N ARG A 285 -22.72 13.70 -5.27
CA ARG A 285 -23.53 14.08 -6.42
C ARG A 285 -23.47 13.03 -7.55
N GLN A 286 -22.28 12.47 -7.82
CA GLN A 286 -22.15 11.41 -8.82
C GLN A 286 -22.97 10.18 -8.43
N LEU A 287 -22.85 9.70 -7.21
CA LEU A 287 -23.59 8.55 -6.71
C LEU A 287 -25.12 8.79 -6.70
N GLU A 288 -25.57 10.01 -6.44
CA GLU A 288 -27.00 10.39 -6.52
C GLU A 288 -27.55 10.28 -7.94
N LEU A 289 -26.77 10.75 -8.93
CA LEU A 289 -27.11 10.61 -10.36
C LEU A 289 -27.15 9.14 -10.77
N ASP A 290 -26.14 8.35 -10.37
CA ASP A 290 -26.07 6.93 -10.68
C ASP A 290 -27.24 6.16 -10.03
N ALA A 291 -27.61 6.47 -8.78
CA ALA A 291 -28.75 5.86 -8.09
C ALA A 291 -30.08 6.21 -8.76
N ALA A 292 -30.25 7.43 -9.27
CA ALA A 292 -31.45 7.81 -10.03
C ALA A 292 -31.55 7.05 -11.37
N SER A 293 -30.43 6.84 -12.06
CA SER A 293 -30.38 6.09 -13.32
C SER A 293 -30.73 4.61 -13.12
N VAL A 294 -30.23 3.97 -12.06
CA VAL A 294 -30.57 2.58 -11.70
C VAL A 294 -32.07 2.43 -11.44
N LYS A 295 -32.69 3.36 -10.68
CA LYS A 295 -34.13 3.34 -10.42
C LYS A 295 -34.97 3.48 -11.68
N SER A 296 -34.56 4.33 -12.61
CA SER A 296 -35.27 4.52 -13.90
C SER A 296 -35.22 3.28 -14.80
N ASN A 297 -34.10 2.54 -14.76
CA ASN A 297 -33.91 1.32 -15.54
C ASN A 297 -34.68 0.10 -14.97
N THR A 298 -34.87 0.05 -13.64
CA THR A 298 -35.65 -1.02 -12.99
C THR A 298 -37.17 -0.79 -13.04
N ALA A 299 -37.60 0.42 -13.39
CA ALA A 299 -39.02 0.75 -13.55
C ALA A 299 -39.56 0.58 -14.99
N ARG A 300 -38.69 0.24 -15.92
CA ARG A 300 -39.01 -0.13 -17.31
C ARG A 300 -38.99 -1.65 -17.50
#